data_b5db11b85d217ab871a7a7e7b85c0d74
#
_entry.id   b5db11b85d217ab871a7a7e7b85c0d74
#
_cell.length_a   1.000
_cell.length_b   1.000
_cell.length_c   1.000
_cell.angle_alpha   90.00
_cell.angle_beta   90.00
_cell.angle_gamma   90.00
#
_symmetry.space_group_name_H-M   'P 1'
#
loop_
_entity.id
_entity.type
_entity.pdbx_description
1 polymer ?
#
loop_
_entity_poly.entity_id
_entity_poly.type
_entity_poly.pdbx_seq_one_letter_code
_entity_poly.pdbx_strand_id
1 'polypeptide(L)'
;MTDLVSLACDLVDVASVSGEEAQVARFVASYLTDLGYSVELFDAAPGRPNVLATTDRPLRIVLSTHLDTVPPHVPARLVDGVLYGRGACDAKGIIAAQIVAAERLRAEGVEEIGLLFVVDEEMGSVGARAANAHALARECRWLIDGEPTDNRLATGSKGSLRLTLCTAGVPAHSAYPEQGRSAIDALLDVLGDVRRATWPTDPVLGETTVNIGVVAGGTRPNVVAADAHADLQIRLVTEDQPVKALLERAVRDRARIDYLTAVPPQRLATVPGFETCVVRFTTDIPHLTNWGTPLLLGPGSILDAHTAHERISEAELAAGADTYVRLVHALAVRKAEA
;
A
#
# COMPACT_ATOMS: atom_id res chain seq x y z
N MET A 1 26.67 12.08 -10.53
CA MET A 1 25.27 11.69 -10.90
C MET A 1 24.97 10.40 -10.18
N THR A 2 23.91 10.34 -9.41
CA THR A 2 23.46 9.13 -8.69
C THR A 2 23.19 8.01 -9.69
N ASP A 3 23.84 6.86 -9.52
CA ASP A 3 23.54 5.68 -10.33
C ASP A 3 22.26 5.03 -9.81
N LEU A 4 21.19 5.13 -10.58
CA LEU A 4 19.85 4.65 -10.23
C LEU A 4 19.83 3.14 -9.90
N VAL A 5 20.48 2.35 -10.75
CA VAL A 5 20.46 0.88 -10.63
C VAL A 5 21.29 0.44 -9.43
N SER A 6 22.46 1.03 -9.25
CA SER A 6 23.32 0.76 -8.09
C SER A 6 22.60 1.10 -6.79
N LEU A 7 21.97 2.28 -6.70
CA LEU A 7 21.20 2.68 -5.51
C LEU A 7 20.02 1.73 -5.24
N ALA A 8 19.30 1.30 -6.29
CA ALA A 8 18.21 0.35 -6.13
C ALA A 8 18.70 -1.01 -5.60
N CYS A 9 19.85 -1.52 -6.11
CA CYS A 9 20.46 -2.75 -5.61
C CYS A 9 20.86 -2.62 -4.13
N ASP A 10 21.56 -1.53 -3.77
CA ASP A 10 22.01 -1.28 -2.40
C ASP A 10 20.83 -1.22 -1.43
N LEU A 11 19.72 -0.55 -1.82
CA LEU A 11 18.49 -0.49 -1.03
C LEU A 11 17.86 -1.87 -0.85
N VAL A 12 17.77 -2.67 -1.92
CA VAL A 12 17.18 -4.01 -1.88
C VAL A 12 17.99 -4.93 -0.97
N ASP A 13 19.30 -4.81 -0.95
CA ASP A 13 20.18 -5.64 -0.10
C ASP A 13 20.06 -5.33 1.40
N VAL A 14 19.61 -4.13 1.78
CA VAL A 14 19.30 -3.84 3.18
C VAL A 14 17.96 -4.45 3.57
N ALA A 15 17.95 -5.49 4.40
CA ALA A 15 16.72 -6.09 4.89
C ALA A 15 15.87 -5.07 5.68
N SER A 16 14.55 -5.03 5.41
CA SER A 16 13.61 -4.11 6.07
C SER A 16 12.20 -4.69 6.12
N VAL A 17 12.06 -5.94 6.56
CA VAL A 17 10.73 -6.51 6.82
C VAL A 17 9.99 -5.62 7.82
N SER A 18 8.67 -5.41 7.62
CA SER A 18 7.86 -4.56 8.49
C SER A 18 8.11 -4.86 9.97
N GLY A 19 8.50 -3.83 10.72
CA GLY A 19 8.99 -3.94 12.11
C GLY A 19 10.51 -3.82 12.25
N GLU A 20 11.29 -3.98 11.19
CA GLU A 20 12.76 -4.00 11.22
C GLU A 20 13.40 -2.95 10.27
N GLU A 21 12.72 -1.81 10.03
CA GLU A 21 13.10 -0.80 9.03
C GLU A 21 14.26 0.09 9.43
N ALA A 22 14.70 0.06 10.70
CA ALA A 22 15.68 1.00 11.24
C ALA A 22 17.01 1.04 10.46
N GLN A 23 17.43 -0.07 9.86
CA GLN A 23 18.68 -0.12 9.12
C GLN A 23 18.53 0.59 7.76
N VAL A 24 17.47 0.33 7.01
CA VAL A 24 17.23 0.98 5.71
C VAL A 24 16.97 2.47 5.90
N ALA A 25 16.25 2.87 6.95
CA ALA A 25 16.02 4.28 7.26
C ALA A 25 17.34 5.03 7.50
N ARG A 26 18.26 4.47 8.28
CA ARG A 26 19.60 5.04 8.48
C ARG A 26 20.43 5.07 7.21
N PHE A 27 20.36 4.03 6.38
CA PHE A 27 21.04 3.99 5.09
C PHE A 27 20.55 5.15 4.20
N VAL A 28 19.23 5.30 4.02
CA VAL A 28 18.62 6.36 3.22
C VAL A 28 18.97 7.74 3.79
N ALA A 29 18.89 7.91 5.12
CA ALA A 29 19.22 9.18 5.76
C ALA A 29 20.69 9.59 5.54
N SER A 30 21.64 8.64 5.67
CA SER A 30 23.05 8.91 5.38
C SER A 30 23.24 9.29 3.91
N TYR A 31 22.65 8.54 3.00
CA TYR A 31 22.76 8.77 1.57
C TYR A 31 22.24 10.18 1.16
N LEU A 32 21.08 10.57 1.69
CA LEU A 32 20.50 11.89 1.43
C LEU A 32 21.30 13.03 2.08
N THR A 33 21.90 12.79 3.25
CA THR A 33 22.80 13.75 3.90
C THR A 33 24.05 13.99 3.03
N ASP A 34 24.62 12.93 2.47
CA ASP A 34 25.79 13.04 1.57
C ASP A 34 25.46 13.77 0.27
N LEU A 35 24.21 13.74 -0.18
CA LEU A 35 23.68 14.54 -1.29
C LEU A 35 23.37 16.00 -0.90
N GLY A 36 23.51 16.37 0.37
CA GLY A 36 23.33 17.72 0.87
C GLY A 36 21.89 18.13 1.21
N TYR A 37 21.02 17.16 1.48
CA TYR A 37 19.70 17.44 2.05
C TYR A 37 19.80 17.69 3.56
N SER A 38 18.88 18.50 4.09
CA SER A 38 18.55 18.50 5.52
C SER A 38 17.69 17.29 5.82
N VAL A 39 18.21 16.35 6.61
CA VAL A 39 17.55 15.06 6.87
C VAL A 39 17.13 14.96 8.32
N GLU A 40 15.87 14.63 8.54
CA GLU A 40 15.30 14.32 9.86
C GLU A 40 14.88 12.85 9.91
N LEU A 41 15.32 12.16 10.97
CA LEU A 41 14.80 10.86 11.37
C LEU A 41 13.85 11.07 12.54
N PHE A 42 12.57 10.69 12.39
CA PHE A 42 11.59 10.78 13.47
C PHE A 42 10.84 9.47 13.67
N ASP A 43 10.83 8.99 14.90
CA ASP A 43 10.25 7.69 15.23
C ASP A 43 8.72 7.69 15.09
N ALA A 44 8.22 6.79 14.25
CA ALA A 44 6.79 6.46 14.16
C ALA A 44 6.37 5.45 15.24
N ALA A 45 7.29 4.59 15.64
CA ALA A 45 7.22 3.67 16.75
C ALA A 45 8.65 3.51 17.33
N PRO A 46 8.83 3.03 18.56
CA PRO A 46 10.15 2.91 19.17
C PRO A 46 11.16 2.20 18.24
N GLY A 47 12.21 2.92 17.84
CA GLY A 47 13.27 2.42 16.96
C GLY A 47 12.88 2.18 15.49
N ARG A 48 11.73 2.69 15.05
CA ARG A 48 11.24 2.60 13.66
C ARG A 48 11.06 4.02 13.07
N PRO A 49 12.14 4.66 12.62
CA PRO A 49 12.09 6.03 12.15
C PRO A 49 11.62 6.15 10.70
N ASN A 50 10.77 7.15 10.44
CA ASN A 50 10.60 7.71 9.11
C ASN A 50 11.81 8.56 8.73
N VAL A 51 11.98 8.79 7.44
CA VAL A 51 13.01 9.69 6.87
C VAL A 51 12.31 10.85 6.17
N LEU A 52 12.60 12.07 6.59
CA LEU A 52 12.18 13.28 5.88
C LEU A 52 13.44 14.05 5.44
N ALA A 53 13.56 14.29 4.15
CA ALA A 53 14.65 15.06 3.58
C ALA A 53 14.10 16.28 2.84
N THR A 54 14.67 17.46 3.15
CA THR A 54 14.26 18.73 2.58
C THR A 54 15.47 19.52 2.12
N THR A 55 15.22 20.55 1.29
CA THR A 55 16.21 21.58 0.95
C THR A 55 16.03 22.79 1.88
N ASP A 56 16.86 23.83 1.69
CA ASP A 56 16.71 25.11 2.41
C ASP A 56 15.52 25.96 1.89
N ARG A 57 14.72 25.43 0.96
CA ARG A 57 13.54 26.09 0.38
C ARG A 57 12.25 25.61 1.03
N PRO A 58 11.17 26.39 0.98
CA PRO A 58 9.87 25.95 1.46
C PRO A 58 9.42 24.67 0.75
N LEU A 59 8.98 23.66 1.53
CA LEU A 59 8.48 22.41 1.00
C LEU A 59 7.11 22.61 0.33
N ARG A 60 7.00 22.32 -0.96
CA ARG A 60 5.74 22.43 -1.71
C ARG A 60 5.28 21.11 -2.32
N ILE A 61 6.21 20.28 -2.73
CA ILE A 61 5.95 18.98 -3.31
C ILE A 61 6.76 17.96 -2.53
N VAL A 62 6.13 16.89 -2.07
CA VAL A 62 6.82 15.76 -1.44
C VAL A 62 6.64 14.51 -2.30
N LEU A 63 7.75 13.84 -2.57
CA LEU A 63 7.79 12.48 -3.09
C LEU A 63 7.84 11.55 -1.89
N SER A 64 6.91 10.61 -1.79
CA SER A 64 6.78 9.71 -0.66
C SER A 64 6.69 8.26 -1.14
N THR A 65 7.16 7.34 -0.35
CA THR A 65 6.88 5.90 -0.44
C THR A 65 7.32 5.23 0.86
N HIS A 66 7.19 3.90 0.95
CA HIS A 66 7.50 3.19 2.17
C HIS A 66 8.90 2.52 2.15
N LEU A 67 9.43 2.27 3.35
CA LEU A 67 10.74 1.67 3.60
C LEU A 67 10.66 0.15 3.83
N ASP A 68 9.51 -0.29 4.31
CA ASP A 68 9.30 -1.69 4.70
C ASP A 68 8.97 -2.59 3.50
N THR A 69 9.08 -3.87 3.73
CA THR A 69 8.76 -4.91 2.76
C THR A 69 8.07 -6.09 3.46
N VAL A 70 7.25 -6.84 2.72
CA VAL A 70 6.75 -8.14 3.20
C VAL A 70 7.89 -9.17 3.34
N PRO A 71 7.77 -10.15 4.27
CA PRO A 71 8.71 -11.27 4.36
C PRO A 71 8.53 -12.27 3.19
N PRO A 72 9.56 -13.10 2.90
CA PRO A 72 10.91 -13.06 3.42
C PRO A 72 11.77 -12.00 2.70
N HIS A 73 12.87 -11.55 3.32
CA HIS A 73 13.89 -10.79 2.61
C HIS A 73 14.51 -11.65 1.50
N VAL A 74 14.66 -11.05 0.31
CA VAL A 74 15.34 -11.63 -0.87
C VAL A 74 16.37 -10.60 -1.33
N PRO A 75 17.67 -10.93 -1.31
CA PRO A 75 18.74 -10.00 -1.69
C PRO A 75 18.67 -9.63 -3.17
N ALA A 76 19.31 -8.51 -3.52
CA ALA A 76 19.39 -8.00 -4.87
C ALA A 76 20.16 -8.95 -5.80
N ARG A 77 19.64 -9.10 -7.01
CA ARG A 77 20.31 -9.82 -8.09
C ARG A 77 19.99 -9.16 -9.43
N LEU A 78 20.98 -8.52 -10.02
CA LEU A 78 20.85 -7.89 -11.33
C LEU A 78 21.23 -8.91 -12.42
N VAL A 79 20.30 -9.20 -13.34
CA VAL A 79 20.50 -10.13 -14.45
C VAL A 79 19.86 -9.57 -15.71
N ASP A 80 20.62 -9.41 -16.76
CA ASP A 80 20.16 -8.97 -18.09
C ASP A 80 19.31 -7.68 -18.02
N GLY A 81 19.73 -6.71 -17.20
CA GLY A 81 19.03 -5.43 -17.05
C GLY A 81 17.73 -5.52 -16.21
N VAL A 82 17.56 -6.60 -15.43
CA VAL A 82 16.42 -6.79 -14.52
C VAL A 82 16.95 -6.99 -13.11
N LEU A 83 16.52 -6.13 -12.18
CA LEU A 83 16.77 -6.25 -10.75
C LEU A 83 15.70 -7.16 -10.13
N TYR A 84 16.13 -8.25 -9.55
CA TYR A 84 15.34 -9.16 -8.71
C TYR A 84 15.66 -8.93 -7.26
N GLY A 85 14.66 -9.04 -6.37
CA GLY A 85 14.84 -8.94 -4.93
C GLY A 85 13.58 -8.42 -4.23
N ARG A 86 13.46 -8.63 -2.93
CA ARG A 86 12.33 -8.11 -2.14
C ARG A 86 12.42 -6.59 -1.99
N GLY A 87 11.39 -5.87 -2.44
CA GLY A 87 11.40 -4.41 -2.54
C GLY A 87 11.89 -3.90 -3.90
N ALA A 88 12.23 -4.76 -4.86
CA ALA A 88 12.71 -4.32 -6.17
C ALA A 88 11.69 -3.41 -6.87
N CYS A 89 10.40 -3.74 -6.82
CA CYS A 89 9.32 -2.88 -7.30
C CYS A 89 8.48 -2.28 -6.17
N ASP A 90 8.47 -2.89 -4.96
CA ASP A 90 7.59 -2.52 -3.86
C ASP A 90 8.37 -2.42 -2.53
N ALA A 91 8.95 -1.25 -2.14
CA ALA A 91 9.00 0.00 -2.92
C ALA A 91 10.42 0.58 -2.99
N LYS A 92 11.50 -0.22 -2.76
CA LYS A 92 12.89 0.29 -2.72
C LYS A 92 13.39 0.78 -4.08
N GLY A 93 12.96 0.14 -5.18
CA GLY A 93 13.19 0.67 -6.52
C GLY A 93 12.53 2.03 -6.73
N ILE A 94 11.37 2.24 -6.13
CA ILE A 94 10.66 3.53 -6.15
C ILE A 94 11.42 4.58 -5.36
N ILE A 95 11.95 4.24 -4.17
CA ILE A 95 12.83 5.13 -3.39
C ILE A 95 14.00 5.61 -4.26
N ALA A 96 14.69 4.69 -4.94
CA ALA A 96 15.80 5.03 -5.83
C ALA A 96 15.37 5.97 -6.97
N ALA A 97 14.23 5.68 -7.62
CA ALA A 97 13.69 6.50 -8.70
C ALA A 97 13.31 7.92 -8.21
N GLN A 98 12.70 8.05 -7.03
CA GLN A 98 12.34 9.33 -6.42
C GLN A 98 13.58 10.14 -6.04
N ILE A 99 14.61 9.52 -5.45
CA ILE A 99 15.88 10.21 -5.11
C ILE A 99 16.55 10.74 -6.38
N VAL A 100 16.66 9.92 -7.43
CA VAL A 100 17.27 10.34 -8.71
C VAL A 100 16.46 11.46 -9.37
N ALA A 101 15.14 11.38 -9.34
CA ALA A 101 14.28 12.43 -9.86
C ALA A 101 14.46 13.74 -9.09
N ALA A 102 14.52 13.69 -7.76
CA ALA A 102 14.76 14.86 -6.91
C ALA A 102 16.11 15.53 -7.20
N GLU A 103 17.18 14.75 -7.39
CA GLU A 103 18.51 15.27 -7.75
C GLU A 103 18.53 15.92 -9.13
N ARG A 104 17.84 15.35 -10.12
CA ARG A 104 17.71 15.99 -11.45
C ARG A 104 16.94 17.30 -11.35
N LEU A 105 15.84 17.34 -10.62
CA LEU A 105 15.05 18.56 -10.40
C LEU A 105 15.86 19.65 -9.69
N ARG A 106 16.65 19.28 -8.67
CA ARG A 106 17.56 20.23 -8.00
C ARG A 106 18.62 20.81 -8.96
N ALA A 107 19.18 19.97 -9.81
CA ALA A 107 20.15 20.42 -10.84
C ALA A 107 19.51 21.39 -11.85
N GLU A 108 18.19 21.34 -12.04
CA GLU A 108 17.40 22.25 -12.87
C GLU A 108 16.89 23.48 -12.09
N GLY A 109 17.21 23.61 -10.80
CA GLY A 109 16.81 24.72 -9.93
C GLY A 109 15.41 24.58 -9.31
N VAL A 110 14.80 23.38 -9.38
CA VAL A 110 13.54 23.09 -8.67
C VAL A 110 13.88 22.57 -7.28
N GLU A 111 13.81 23.45 -6.29
CA GLU A 111 14.27 23.18 -4.91
C GLU A 111 13.12 23.08 -3.88
N GLU A 112 11.88 23.44 -4.23
CA GLU A 112 10.71 23.36 -3.35
C GLU A 112 10.15 21.92 -3.22
N ILE A 113 11.04 20.94 -3.22
CA ILE A 113 10.73 19.50 -3.17
C ILE A 113 11.35 18.85 -1.93
N GLY A 114 10.71 17.79 -1.44
CA GLY A 114 11.25 16.94 -0.38
C GLY A 114 10.96 15.47 -0.64
N LEU A 115 11.57 14.63 0.17
CA LEU A 115 11.45 13.17 0.15
C LEU A 115 10.96 12.72 1.53
N LEU A 116 9.89 11.93 1.56
CA LEU A 116 9.33 11.36 2.78
C LEU A 116 9.24 9.86 2.62
N PHE A 117 10.03 9.11 3.39
CA PHE A 117 10.00 7.66 3.38
C PHE A 117 9.48 7.15 4.73
N VAL A 118 8.39 6.40 4.69
CA VAL A 118 7.66 5.99 5.88
C VAL A 118 7.83 4.49 6.16
N VAL A 119 7.59 4.09 7.41
CA VAL A 119 7.64 2.70 7.85
C VAL A 119 6.23 2.12 7.96
N ASP A 120 6.10 0.77 7.90
CA ASP A 120 4.89 0.01 8.28
C ASP A 120 3.71 0.14 7.30
N GLU A 121 3.94 0.45 6.02
CA GLU A 121 2.87 0.52 5.02
C GLU A 121 2.19 -0.84 4.87
N GLU A 122 2.98 -1.89 4.75
CA GLU A 122 2.58 -3.28 4.50
C GLU A 122 1.73 -3.91 5.62
N MET A 123 1.69 -3.26 6.79
CA MET A 123 1.01 -3.81 7.98
C MET A 123 -0.04 -2.86 8.55
N GLY A 124 0.39 -1.70 9.00
CA GLY A 124 -0.43 -0.87 9.85
C GLY A 124 -0.33 0.63 9.62
N SER A 125 0.51 1.13 8.70
CA SER A 125 0.68 2.55 8.34
C SER A 125 1.00 3.46 9.54
N VAL A 126 1.74 2.96 10.55
CA VAL A 126 2.11 3.80 11.70
C VAL A 126 3.02 4.94 11.28
N GLY A 127 3.89 4.71 10.27
CA GLY A 127 4.78 5.70 9.68
C GLY A 127 4.01 6.87 9.07
N ALA A 128 3.06 6.57 8.20
CA ALA A 128 2.22 7.58 7.57
C ALA A 128 1.41 8.40 8.60
N ARG A 129 0.85 7.74 9.63
CA ARG A 129 0.14 8.46 10.69
C ARG A 129 1.05 9.39 11.49
N ALA A 130 2.27 8.97 11.81
CA ALA A 130 3.24 9.83 12.46
C ALA A 130 3.66 10.99 11.55
N ALA A 131 3.92 10.72 10.27
CA ALA A 131 4.24 11.73 9.27
C ALA A 131 3.12 12.75 9.10
N ASN A 132 1.85 12.34 9.19
CA ASN A 132 0.72 13.25 9.04
C ASN A 132 0.61 14.28 10.18
N ALA A 133 1.22 14.00 11.33
CA ALA A 133 1.31 14.92 12.46
C ALA A 133 2.52 15.88 12.38
N HIS A 134 3.43 15.68 11.42
CA HIS A 134 4.64 16.48 11.26
C HIS A 134 4.32 17.94 10.90
N ALA A 135 5.10 18.89 11.44
CA ALA A 135 4.83 20.32 11.24
C ALA A 135 4.83 20.73 9.76
N LEU A 136 5.77 20.22 8.96
CA LEU A 136 5.90 20.53 7.54
C LEU A 136 4.78 19.95 6.66
N ALA A 137 3.98 19.00 7.15
CA ALA A 137 2.89 18.40 6.38
C ALA A 137 1.94 19.47 5.81
N ARG A 138 1.60 20.49 6.61
CA ARG A 138 0.66 21.55 6.23
C ARG A 138 1.23 22.62 5.30
N GLU A 139 2.52 22.60 5.05
CA GLU A 139 3.18 23.50 4.09
C GLU A 139 3.18 22.90 2.69
N CYS A 140 3.03 21.58 2.59
CA CYS A 140 3.05 20.84 1.34
C CYS A 140 1.74 21.05 0.57
N ARG A 141 1.85 21.24 -0.75
CA ARG A 141 0.71 21.40 -1.66
C ARG A 141 0.37 20.10 -2.38
N TRP A 142 1.39 19.32 -2.71
CA TRP A 142 1.27 18.10 -3.49
C TRP A 142 2.03 16.95 -2.82
N LEU A 143 1.33 15.86 -2.61
CA LEU A 143 1.90 14.58 -2.22
C LEU A 143 1.93 13.67 -3.44
N ILE A 144 3.10 13.20 -3.84
CA ILE A 144 3.26 12.17 -4.87
C ILE A 144 3.69 10.89 -4.15
N ASP A 145 2.73 10.03 -3.88
CA ASP A 145 2.97 8.75 -3.25
C ASP A 145 3.43 7.71 -4.28
N GLY A 146 4.41 6.92 -3.93
CA GLY A 146 5.09 5.99 -4.83
C GLY A 146 4.64 4.56 -4.57
N GLU A 147 3.98 3.97 -5.57
CA GLU A 147 3.54 2.58 -5.58
C GLU A 147 3.70 1.97 -6.98
N PRO A 148 3.77 0.62 -7.11
CA PRO A 148 3.88 -0.02 -8.44
C PRO A 148 2.64 0.20 -9.30
N THR A 149 2.69 1.20 -10.18
CA THR A 149 1.58 1.57 -11.07
C THR A 149 1.92 1.44 -12.56
N ASP A 150 2.98 0.72 -12.91
CA ASP A 150 3.52 0.64 -14.28
C ASP A 150 3.83 2.03 -14.87
N ASN A 151 4.35 2.96 -14.06
CA ASN A 151 4.61 4.37 -14.43
C ASN A 151 3.36 5.15 -14.90
N ARG A 152 2.15 4.72 -14.51
CA ARG A 152 0.89 5.40 -14.83
C ARG A 152 0.34 6.12 -13.61
N LEU A 153 -0.22 7.31 -13.84
CA LEU A 153 -0.82 8.12 -12.79
C LEU A 153 -2.18 7.54 -12.38
N ALA A 154 -2.33 7.13 -11.12
CA ALA A 154 -3.56 6.53 -10.65
C ALA A 154 -4.69 7.57 -10.52
N THR A 155 -5.87 7.28 -11.05
CA THR A 155 -7.10 8.07 -10.89
C THR A 155 -7.82 7.78 -9.57
N GLY A 156 -7.43 6.69 -8.94
CA GLY A 156 -7.93 6.29 -7.63
C GLY A 156 -7.44 4.90 -7.22
N SER A 157 -7.60 4.61 -5.94
CA SER A 157 -7.31 3.31 -5.32
C SER A 157 -8.56 2.75 -4.66
N LYS A 158 -8.73 1.41 -4.73
CA LYS A 158 -9.81 0.75 -3.99
C LYS A 158 -9.50 0.75 -2.50
N GLY A 159 -10.56 0.87 -1.70
CA GLY A 159 -10.48 0.66 -0.27
C GLY A 159 -10.37 -0.81 0.12
N SER A 160 -10.34 -1.06 1.40
CA SER A 160 -10.20 -2.39 2.00
C SER A 160 -11.12 -2.52 3.22
N LEU A 161 -11.83 -3.65 3.32
CA LEU A 161 -12.54 -4.06 4.51
C LEU A 161 -12.13 -5.49 4.85
N ARG A 162 -11.53 -5.68 6.03
CA ARG A 162 -11.18 -7.00 6.55
C ARG A 162 -12.15 -7.38 7.65
N LEU A 163 -12.62 -8.62 7.64
CA LEU A 163 -13.54 -9.14 8.65
C LEU A 163 -13.40 -10.65 8.81
N THR A 164 -13.86 -11.13 9.97
CA THR A 164 -14.02 -12.56 10.25
C THR A 164 -15.51 -12.86 10.43
N LEU A 165 -16.01 -13.89 9.75
CA LEU A 165 -17.32 -14.47 9.99
C LEU A 165 -17.15 -15.67 10.93
N CYS A 166 -17.89 -15.67 12.05
CA CYS A 166 -17.85 -16.77 13.03
C CYS A 166 -19.22 -17.41 13.19
N THR A 167 -19.30 -18.72 13.08
CA THR A 167 -20.51 -19.51 13.30
C THR A 167 -20.38 -20.45 14.49
N ALA A 168 -21.46 -20.68 15.19
CA ALA A 168 -21.55 -21.60 16.32
C ALA A 168 -22.53 -22.72 16.06
N GLY A 169 -22.19 -23.93 16.49
CA GLY A 169 -22.97 -25.12 16.36
C GLY A 169 -23.24 -25.81 17.69
N VAL A 170 -23.76 -27.02 17.61
CA VAL A 170 -23.93 -27.96 18.75
C VAL A 170 -23.27 -29.27 18.35
N PRO A 171 -22.19 -29.68 19.03
CA PRO A 171 -21.49 -30.92 18.70
C PRO A 171 -22.33 -32.15 18.96
N ALA A 172 -22.20 -33.14 18.10
CA ALA A 172 -22.83 -34.45 18.25
C ALA A 172 -22.00 -35.53 17.54
N HIS A 173 -22.31 -36.79 17.78
CA HIS A 173 -21.71 -37.88 17.01
C HIS A 173 -22.25 -37.83 15.57
N SER A 174 -21.37 -37.89 14.56
CA SER A 174 -21.75 -37.73 13.13
C SER A 174 -22.76 -38.76 12.62
N ALA A 175 -22.90 -39.91 13.29
CA ALA A 175 -23.94 -40.90 12.97
C ALA A 175 -25.34 -40.49 13.40
N TYR A 176 -25.48 -39.46 14.23
CA TYR A 176 -26.74 -38.90 14.74
C TYR A 176 -26.76 -37.39 14.57
N PRO A 177 -26.68 -36.89 13.30
CA PRO A 177 -26.54 -35.45 13.02
C PRO A 177 -27.73 -34.62 13.52
N GLU A 178 -28.92 -35.22 13.67
CA GLU A 178 -30.12 -34.62 14.23
C GLU A 178 -29.99 -34.19 15.69
N GLN A 179 -28.99 -34.72 16.43
CA GLN A 179 -28.69 -34.35 17.81
C GLN A 179 -27.77 -33.12 17.91
N GLY A 180 -27.25 -32.69 16.78
CA GLY A 180 -26.33 -31.54 16.69
C GLY A 180 -26.80 -30.46 15.75
N ARG A 181 -25.92 -29.46 15.60
CA ARG A 181 -26.05 -28.41 14.58
C ARG A 181 -24.64 -28.03 14.10
N SER A 182 -24.36 -28.26 12.82
CA SER A 182 -23.06 -28.02 12.26
C SER A 182 -22.77 -26.52 12.06
N ALA A 183 -21.72 -26.02 12.70
CA ALA A 183 -21.20 -24.66 12.46
C ALA A 183 -20.62 -24.53 11.05
N ILE A 184 -19.98 -25.60 10.52
CA ILE A 184 -19.44 -25.59 9.16
C ILE A 184 -20.56 -25.43 8.13
N ASP A 185 -21.66 -26.17 8.25
CA ASP A 185 -22.78 -26.08 7.30
C ASP A 185 -23.38 -24.67 7.33
N ALA A 186 -23.58 -24.11 8.55
CA ALA A 186 -24.05 -22.73 8.71
C ALA A 186 -23.09 -21.72 8.05
N LEU A 187 -21.77 -21.90 8.20
CA LEU A 187 -20.78 -21.04 7.57
C LEU A 187 -20.80 -21.13 6.04
N LEU A 188 -20.91 -22.34 5.50
CA LEU A 188 -21.00 -22.59 4.05
C LEU A 188 -22.21 -21.92 3.43
N ASP A 189 -23.37 -21.99 4.11
CA ASP A 189 -24.59 -21.30 3.68
C ASP A 189 -24.41 -19.78 3.67
N VAL A 190 -23.82 -19.22 4.73
CA VAL A 190 -23.51 -17.78 4.82
C VAL A 190 -22.55 -17.35 3.71
N LEU A 191 -21.46 -18.08 3.50
CA LEU A 191 -20.48 -17.79 2.43
C LEU A 191 -21.13 -17.92 1.05
N GLY A 192 -22.06 -18.88 0.89
CA GLY A 192 -22.86 -19.01 -0.33
C GLY A 192 -23.70 -17.76 -0.61
N ASP A 193 -24.34 -17.18 0.40
CA ASP A 193 -25.12 -15.95 0.26
C ASP A 193 -24.23 -14.73 0.02
N VAL A 194 -23.10 -14.61 0.71
CA VAL A 194 -22.08 -13.58 0.47
C VAL A 194 -21.58 -13.60 -0.98
N ARG A 195 -21.32 -14.78 -1.54
CA ARG A 195 -20.89 -14.94 -2.93
C ARG A 195 -21.96 -14.59 -3.96
N ARG A 196 -23.23 -14.75 -3.63
CA ARG A 196 -24.38 -14.41 -4.50
C ARG A 196 -24.82 -12.95 -4.35
N ALA A 197 -24.37 -12.24 -3.34
CA ALA A 197 -24.75 -10.86 -3.13
C ALA A 197 -24.30 -9.96 -4.30
N THR A 198 -25.14 -8.99 -4.63
CA THR A 198 -24.79 -7.94 -5.60
C THR A 198 -24.06 -6.82 -4.86
N TRP A 199 -22.78 -6.69 -5.16
CA TRP A 199 -21.91 -5.70 -4.53
C TRP A 199 -21.95 -4.36 -5.29
N PRO A 200 -21.65 -3.23 -4.60
CA PRO A 200 -21.56 -1.93 -5.25
C PRO A 200 -20.53 -1.89 -6.38
N THR A 201 -20.82 -1.10 -7.39
CA THR A 201 -19.91 -0.75 -8.48
C THR A 201 -19.69 0.75 -8.53
N ASP A 202 -18.59 1.17 -9.09
CA ASP A 202 -18.24 2.57 -9.30
C ASP A 202 -17.72 2.78 -10.73
N PRO A 203 -18.10 3.88 -11.41
CA PRO A 203 -17.74 4.10 -12.83
C PRO A 203 -16.24 4.19 -13.08
N VAL A 204 -15.44 4.60 -12.08
CA VAL A 204 -13.98 4.73 -12.18
C VAL A 204 -13.28 3.56 -11.52
N LEU A 205 -13.64 3.23 -10.27
CA LEU A 205 -12.96 2.18 -9.51
C LEU A 205 -13.39 0.77 -9.89
N GLY A 206 -14.48 0.64 -10.68
CA GLY A 206 -15.00 -0.64 -11.13
C GLY A 206 -15.82 -1.37 -10.06
N GLU A 207 -15.64 -2.68 -9.92
CA GLU A 207 -16.45 -3.55 -9.06
C GLU A 207 -15.85 -3.71 -7.67
N THR A 208 -16.68 -3.82 -6.64
CA THR A 208 -16.32 -4.38 -5.33
C THR A 208 -15.98 -5.85 -5.50
N THR A 209 -14.87 -6.30 -4.95
CA THR A 209 -14.47 -7.72 -4.99
C THR A 209 -14.35 -8.30 -3.60
N VAL A 210 -14.79 -9.56 -3.43
CA VAL A 210 -14.72 -10.30 -2.17
C VAL A 210 -13.82 -11.49 -2.32
N ASN A 211 -12.80 -11.58 -1.48
CA ASN A 211 -11.94 -12.73 -1.34
C ASN A 211 -12.23 -13.45 -0.02
N ILE A 212 -12.51 -14.73 -0.06
CA ILE A 212 -12.56 -15.60 1.12
C ILE A 212 -11.17 -16.20 1.25
N GLY A 213 -10.36 -15.63 2.15
CA GLY A 213 -8.94 -15.98 2.27
C GLY A 213 -8.67 -17.20 3.13
N VAL A 214 -9.48 -17.38 4.19
CA VAL A 214 -9.34 -18.49 5.12
C VAL A 214 -10.72 -19.05 5.42
N VAL A 215 -10.82 -20.38 5.53
CA VAL A 215 -11.99 -21.11 6.08
C VAL A 215 -11.46 -22.20 6.99
N ALA A 216 -11.92 -22.23 8.24
CA ALA A 216 -11.55 -23.26 9.20
C ALA A 216 -12.71 -23.60 10.13
N GLY A 217 -12.72 -24.81 10.68
CA GLY A 217 -13.73 -25.24 11.63
C GLY A 217 -13.74 -26.74 11.90
N GLY A 218 -14.45 -27.13 12.96
CA GLY A 218 -14.55 -28.53 13.40
C GLY A 218 -13.27 -29.07 13.98
N THR A 219 -13.31 -30.34 14.43
CA THR A 219 -12.18 -30.99 15.09
C THR A 219 -11.85 -32.36 14.50
N ARG A 220 -12.85 -33.16 14.18
CA ARG A 220 -12.70 -34.51 13.61
C ARG A 220 -13.87 -34.86 12.69
N PRO A 221 -13.66 -35.71 11.66
CA PRO A 221 -14.71 -36.05 10.69
C PRO A 221 -15.94 -36.77 11.29
N ASN A 222 -15.80 -37.41 12.45
CA ASN A 222 -16.89 -38.09 13.13
C ASN A 222 -17.60 -37.27 14.23
N VAL A 223 -17.36 -35.92 14.24
CA VAL A 223 -17.97 -34.99 15.17
C VAL A 223 -18.64 -33.88 14.37
N VAL A 224 -19.91 -33.57 14.66
CA VAL A 224 -20.60 -32.39 14.15
C VAL A 224 -19.89 -31.14 14.67
N ALA A 225 -19.50 -30.21 13.78
CA ALA A 225 -18.66 -29.06 14.11
C ALA A 225 -19.37 -28.10 15.07
N ALA A 226 -18.70 -27.80 16.20
CA ALA A 226 -19.21 -26.84 17.19
C ALA A 226 -18.92 -25.38 16.84
N ASP A 227 -17.85 -25.12 16.07
CA ASP A 227 -17.43 -23.78 15.65
C ASP A 227 -16.86 -23.83 14.23
N ALA A 228 -16.94 -22.71 13.53
CA ALA A 228 -16.25 -22.47 12.27
C ALA A 228 -16.10 -20.96 12.03
N HIS A 229 -15.09 -20.58 11.27
CA HIS A 229 -14.86 -19.18 10.87
C HIS A 229 -14.33 -19.06 9.45
N ALA A 230 -14.49 -17.87 8.89
CA ALA A 230 -13.89 -17.48 7.62
C ALA A 230 -13.36 -16.05 7.69
N ASP A 231 -12.15 -15.82 7.18
CA ASP A 231 -11.57 -14.49 7.04
C ASP A 231 -11.76 -13.98 5.62
N LEU A 232 -12.32 -12.79 5.51
CA LEU A 232 -12.67 -12.15 4.25
C LEU A 232 -11.90 -10.84 4.07
N GLN A 233 -11.47 -10.62 2.84
CA GLN A 233 -10.92 -9.35 2.34
C GLN A 233 -11.84 -8.81 1.26
N ILE A 234 -12.42 -7.63 1.47
CA ILE A 234 -13.27 -6.95 0.49
C ILE A 234 -12.54 -5.71 -0.02
N ARG A 235 -12.42 -5.58 -1.35
CA ARG A 235 -11.91 -4.36 -1.98
C ARG A 235 -13.07 -3.42 -2.24
N LEU A 236 -13.06 -2.28 -1.54
CA LEU A 236 -14.16 -1.30 -1.56
C LEU A 236 -14.03 -0.35 -2.75
N VAL A 237 -15.16 0.00 -3.35
CA VAL A 237 -15.30 1.09 -4.34
C VAL A 237 -16.23 2.20 -3.85
N THR A 238 -16.81 2.01 -2.66
CA THR A 238 -17.65 2.97 -1.92
C THR A 238 -17.17 3.01 -0.47
N GLU A 239 -17.73 3.93 0.32
CA GLU A 239 -17.60 3.88 1.77
C GLU A 239 -18.01 2.49 2.31
N ASP A 240 -17.52 2.12 3.48
CA ASP A 240 -17.70 0.78 4.04
C ASP A 240 -19.14 0.48 4.50
N GLN A 241 -19.90 1.48 4.90
CA GLN A 241 -21.25 1.32 5.45
C GLN A 241 -22.23 0.61 4.50
N PRO A 242 -22.33 0.97 3.19
CA PRO A 242 -23.17 0.22 2.25
C PRO A 242 -22.77 -1.26 2.13
N VAL A 243 -21.46 -1.56 2.19
CA VAL A 243 -20.95 -2.92 2.10
C VAL A 243 -21.23 -3.71 3.37
N LYS A 244 -21.07 -3.10 4.56
CA LYS A 244 -21.43 -3.69 5.85
C LYS A 244 -22.93 -4.03 5.90
N ALA A 245 -23.80 -3.13 5.47
CA ALA A 245 -25.25 -3.38 5.41
C ALA A 245 -25.62 -4.54 4.47
N LEU A 246 -24.88 -4.73 3.37
CA LEU A 246 -25.07 -5.87 2.47
C LEU A 246 -24.59 -7.18 3.12
N LEU A 247 -23.46 -7.16 3.82
CA LEU A 247 -22.98 -8.31 4.59
C LEU A 247 -23.97 -8.74 5.67
N GLU A 248 -24.45 -7.80 6.48
CA GLU A 248 -25.43 -8.07 7.54
C GLU A 248 -26.71 -8.70 6.97
N ARG A 249 -27.19 -8.21 5.82
CA ARG A 249 -28.34 -8.81 5.12
C ARG A 249 -28.05 -10.22 4.59
N ALA A 250 -26.86 -10.48 4.09
CA ALA A 250 -26.45 -11.80 3.61
C ALA A 250 -26.28 -12.79 4.78
N VAL A 251 -25.73 -12.32 5.89
CA VAL A 251 -25.47 -13.13 7.10
C VAL A 251 -26.75 -13.45 7.87
N ARG A 252 -27.72 -12.52 8.00
CA ARG A 252 -29.04 -12.73 8.62
C ARG A 252 -28.98 -13.36 10.02
N ASP A 253 -28.11 -12.87 10.89
CA ASP A 253 -27.88 -13.39 12.26
C ASP A 253 -27.41 -14.86 12.34
N ARG A 254 -27.03 -15.48 11.20
CA ARG A 254 -26.50 -16.85 11.17
C ARG A 254 -25.02 -16.94 11.56
N ALA A 255 -24.30 -15.82 11.53
CA ALA A 255 -22.92 -15.69 11.95
C ALA A 255 -22.70 -14.36 12.66
N ARG A 256 -21.72 -14.33 13.56
CA ARG A 256 -21.17 -13.09 14.09
C ARG A 256 -20.18 -12.52 13.06
N ILE A 257 -20.22 -11.19 12.87
CA ILE A 257 -19.28 -10.47 12.01
C ILE A 257 -18.33 -9.70 12.91
N ASP A 258 -17.04 -10.01 12.84
CA ASP A 258 -15.98 -9.27 13.52
C ASP A 258 -15.25 -8.42 12.48
N TYR A 259 -15.54 -7.11 12.45
CA TYR A 259 -14.84 -6.16 11.57
C TYR A 259 -13.46 -5.84 12.15
N LEU A 260 -12.39 -6.04 11.36
CA LEU A 260 -11.01 -5.88 11.79
C LEU A 260 -10.44 -4.51 11.38
N THR A 261 -10.47 -4.22 10.09
CA THR A 261 -9.97 -2.94 9.54
C THR A 261 -10.87 -2.47 8.40
N ALA A 262 -10.96 -1.13 8.24
CA ALA A 262 -11.61 -0.51 7.11
C ALA A 262 -10.78 0.69 6.64
N VAL A 263 -10.48 0.73 5.34
CA VAL A 263 -9.80 1.83 4.66
C VAL A 263 -10.70 2.26 3.51
N PRO A 264 -11.12 3.53 3.43
CA PRO A 264 -12.00 3.99 2.36
C PRO A 264 -11.28 4.02 1.01
N PRO A 265 -12.01 3.89 -0.13
CA PRO A 265 -11.43 4.10 -1.45
C PRO A 265 -11.02 5.57 -1.63
N GLN A 266 -9.99 5.82 -2.44
CA GLN A 266 -9.47 7.15 -2.70
C GLN A 266 -9.73 7.57 -4.14
N ARG A 267 -10.10 8.85 -4.32
CA ARG A 267 -10.06 9.56 -5.60
C ARG A 267 -8.78 10.40 -5.62
N LEU A 268 -8.00 10.27 -6.67
CA LEU A 268 -6.69 10.86 -6.75
C LEU A 268 -6.66 11.94 -7.83
N ALA A 269 -5.83 12.95 -7.61
CA ALA A 269 -5.61 13.97 -8.59
C ALA A 269 -4.86 13.43 -9.81
N THR A 270 -5.17 13.98 -10.97
CA THR A 270 -4.50 13.65 -12.22
C THR A 270 -3.99 14.90 -12.92
N VAL A 271 -3.00 14.70 -13.77
CA VAL A 271 -2.39 15.77 -14.59
C VAL A 271 -2.53 15.38 -16.05
N PRO A 272 -3.02 16.29 -16.93
CA PRO A 272 -3.08 16.02 -18.36
C PRO A 272 -1.71 15.66 -18.96
N GLY A 273 -1.69 14.76 -19.94
CA GLY A 273 -0.46 14.31 -20.60
C GLY A 273 0.24 13.13 -19.92
N PHE A 274 -0.38 12.53 -18.89
CA PHE A 274 0.05 11.29 -18.28
C PHE A 274 -0.95 10.16 -18.58
N GLU A 275 -0.45 8.98 -18.85
CA GLU A 275 -1.29 7.77 -18.89
C GLU A 275 -1.84 7.51 -17.50
N THR A 276 -3.08 7.01 -17.44
CA THR A 276 -3.76 6.79 -16.17
C THR A 276 -4.14 5.34 -15.95
N CYS A 277 -4.28 4.96 -14.67
CA CYS A 277 -4.77 3.65 -14.25
C CYS A 277 -5.69 3.76 -13.03
N VAL A 278 -6.26 2.64 -12.64
CA VAL A 278 -6.92 2.45 -11.34
C VAL A 278 -6.18 1.35 -10.61
N VAL A 279 -5.74 1.62 -9.37
CA VAL A 279 -5.12 0.59 -8.55
C VAL A 279 -6.16 -0.11 -7.67
N ARG A 280 -5.96 -1.40 -7.40
CA ARG A 280 -6.91 -2.23 -6.66
C ARG A 280 -6.48 -2.50 -5.22
N PHE A 281 -5.32 -2.00 -4.84
CA PHE A 281 -4.75 -2.08 -3.49
C PHE A 281 -4.96 -0.78 -2.72
N THR A 282 -4.70 -0.79 -1.43
CA THR A 282 -4.66 0.37 -0.53
C THR A 282 -3.23 0.88 -0.42
N THR A 283 -3.07 2.15 -0.07
CA THR A 283 -1.78 2.83 0.12
C THR A 283 -1.81 3.64 1.42
N ASP A 284 -0.73 4.31 1.73
CA ASP A 284 -0.62 5.22 2.88
C ASP A 284 -1.35 6.57 2.70
N ILE A 285 -1.82 6.91 1.50
CA ILE A 285 -2.50 8.19 1.20
C ILE A 285 -3.63 8.53 2.19
N PRO A 286 -4.53 7.59 2.58
CA PRO A 286 -5.59 7.89 3.57
C PRO A 286 -5.07 8.37 4.93
N HIS A 287 -3.81 8.11 5.23
CA HIS A 287 -3.15 8.47 6.49
C HIS A 287 -2.24 9.71 6.36
N LEU A 288 -2.05 10.24 5.14
CA LEU A 288 -1.19 11.40 4.83
C LEU A 288 -2.01 12.66 4.46
N THR A 289 -3.19 12.82 5.03
CA THR A 289 -4.18 13.85 4.65
C THR A 289 -3.74 15.29 4.81
N ASN A 290 -2.70 15.57 5.60
CA ASN A 290 -2.15 16.90 5.81
C ASN A 290 -1.06 17.27 4.77
N TRP A 291 -0.61 16.34 3.94
CA TRP A 291 0.48 16.54 2.96
C TRP A 291 0.01 17.12 1.61
N GLY A 292 -1.17 17.76 1.58
CA GLY A 292 -1.71 18.39 0.38
C GLY A 292 -2.50 17.44 -0.52
N THR A 293 -2.59 17.77 -1.81
CA THR A 293 -3.38 16.99 -2.76
C THR A 293 -2.61 15.74 -3.19
N PRO A 294 -3.16 14.52 -2.99
CA PRO A 294 -2.45 13.29 -3.28
C PRO A 294 -2.50 12.92 -4.77
N LEU A 295 -1.36 12.46 -5.26
CA LEU A 295 -1.17 11.74 -6.53
C LEU A 295 -0.50 10.40 -6.22
N LEU A 296 -0.70 9.40 -7.06
CA LEU A 296 -0.12 8.07 -6.91
C LEU A 296 0.51 7.63 -8.21
N LEU A 297 1.81 7.33 -8.18
CA LEU A 297 2.61 6.99 -9.35
C LEU A 297 3.87 6.25 -8.92
N GLY A 298 4.27 5.23 -9.66
CA GLY A 298 5.62 4.66 -9.52
C GLY A 298 5.94 3.60 -10.56
N PRO A 299 7.23 3.31 -10.74
CA PRO A 299 7.70 2.24 -11.60
C PRO A 299 7.41 0.86 -11.02
N GLY A 300 7.43 -0.14 -11.89
CA GLY A 300 7.18 -1.53 -11.53
C GLY A 300 5.70 -1.91 -11.54
N SER A 301 5.45 -3.20 -11.52
CA SER A 301 4.11 -3.77 -11.56
C SER A 301 3.73 -4.42 -10.24
N ILE A 302 2.53 -4.09 -9.75
CA ILE A 302 1.96 -4.73 -8.55
C ILE A 302 1.81 -6.26 -8.71
N LEU A 303 1.82 -6.76 -9.94
CA LEU A 303 1.72 -8.19 -10.22
C LEU A 303 3.03 -8.94 -9.92
N ASP A 304 4.16 -8.25 -9.88
CA ASP A 304 5.45 -8.79 -9.48
C ASP A 304 5.69 -8.62 -7.96
N ALA A 305 5.05 -7.64 -7.31
CA ALA A 305 5.15 -7.39 -5.86
C ALA A 305 4.68 -8.60 -5.02
N HIS A 306 5.30 -8.77 -3.84
CA HIS A 306 4.98 -9.84 -2.88
C HIS A 306 5.22 -11.28 -3.40
N THR A 307 5.79 -11.44 -4.59
CA THR A 307 6.11 -12.76 -5.16
C THR A 307 7.53 -13.21 -4.80
N ALA A 308 7.83 -14.50 -4.99
CA ALA A 308 9.19 -15.01 -4.85
C ALA A 308 10.13 -14.53 -6.00
N HIS A 309 9.57 -13.91 -7.03
CA HIS A 309 10.26 -13.45 -8.23
C HIS A 309 10.07 -11.95 -8.44
N GLU A 310 9.85 -11.22 -7.36
CA GLU A 310 9.72 -9.77 -7.39
C GLU A 310 10.89 -9.13 -8.14
N ARG A 311 10.58 -8.20 -9.05
CA ARG A 311 11.55 -7.65 -9.98
C ARG A 311 11.11 -6.30 -10.54
N ILE A 312 12.09 -5.59 -11.10
CA ILE A 312 11.91 -4.40 -11.93
C ILE A 312 13.03 -4.30 -12.94
N SER A 313 12.76 -3.84 -14.16
CA SER A 313 13.81 -3.60 -15.15
C SER A 313 14.47 -2.22 -14.96
N GLU A 314 15.74 -2.11 -15.39
CA GLU A 314 16.43 -0.81 -15.44
C GLU A 314 15.67 0.22 -16.28
N ALA A 315 15.01 -0.23 -17.35
CA ALA A 315 14.21 0.63 -18.22
C ALA A 315 12.97 1.18 -17.49
N GLU A 316 12.26 0.35 -16.70
CA GLU A 316 11.12 0.79 -15.90
C GLU A 316 11.53 1.76 -14.80
N LEU A 317 12.66 1.51 -14.11
CA LEU A 317 13.24 2.41 -13.12
C LEU A 317 13.58 3.77 -13.72
N ALA A 318 14.28 3.78 -14.86
CA ALA A 318 14.66 5.00 -15.56
C ALA A 318 13.42 5.79 -16.03
N ALA A 319 12.43 5.11 -16.62
CA ALA A 319 11.17 5.72 -17.04
C ALA A 319 10.40 6.27 -15.83
N GLY A 320 10.48 5.62 -14.66
CA GLY A 320 9.89 6.11 -13.40
C GLY A 320 10.52 7.43 -12.96
N ALA A 321 11.84 7.50 -12.91
CA ALA A 321 12.54 8.74 -12.57
C ALA A 321 12.20 9.88 -13.55
N ASP A 322 12.17 9.61 -14.85
CA ASP A 322 11.76 10.58 -15.88
C ASP A 322 10.30 11.04 -15.69
N THR A 323 9.42 10.12 -15.29
CA THR A 323 8.00 10.42 -15.08
C THR A 323 7.79 11.28 -13.83
N TYR A 324 8.53 11.03 -12.74
CA TYR A 324 8.52 11.90 -11.56
C TYR A 324 9.00 13.32 -11.90
N VAL A 325 10.10 13.47 -12.66
CA VAL A 325 10.60 14.78 -13.11
C VAL A 325 9.52 15.52 -13.91
N ARG A 326 8.93 14.89 -14.91
CA ARG A 326 7.85 15.46 -15.72
C ARG A 326 6.63 15.86 -14.89
N LEU A 327 6.25 15.03 -13.91
CA LEU A 327 5.10 15.28 -13.05
C LEU A 327 5.34 16.50 -12.14
N VAL A 328 6.52 16.59 -11.52
CA VAL A 328 6.88 17.74 -10.67
C VAL A 328 6.89 19.04 -11.49
N HIS A 329 7.45 19.06 -12.69
CA HIS A 329 7.39 20.23 -13.58
C HIS A 329 5.96 20.63 -13.91
N ALA A 330 5.10 19.68 -14.25
CA ALA A 330 3.70 19.95 -14.56
C ALA A 330 2.92 20.51 -13.35
N LEU A 331 3.26 20.07 -12.12
CA LEU A 331 2.66 20.58 -10.89
C LEU A 331 3.21 21.98 -10.50
N ALA A 332 4.48 22.26 -10.76
CA ALA A 332 5.10 23.55 -10.49
C ALA A 332 4.49 24.68 -11.35
N VAL A 333 4.16 24.41 -12.63
CA VAL A 333 3.48 25.38 -13.51
C VAL A 333 2.07 25.72 -13.02
N ARG A 334 1.31 24.76 -12.46
CA ARG A 334 -0.03 24.98 -11.89
C ARG A 334 -0.05 25.90 -10.67
N LYS A 335 1.10 26.28 -10.13
CA LYS A 335 1.25 27.28 -9.07
C LYS A 335 0.92 28.71 -9.56
N ALA A 336 1.08 28.97 -10.84
CA ALA A 336 0.90 30.30 -11.42
C ALA A 336 -0.57 30.65 -11.76
N GLU A 337 -1.47 29.64 -11.78
CA GLU A 337 -2.86 29.79 -12.23
C GLU A 337 -3.90 29.77 -11.08
N ALA A 338 -3.47 29.62 -9.81
CA ALA A 338 -4.32 29.59 -8.61
C ALA A 338 -4.01 30.77 -7.67
#